data_dbbd3dc73db29685e595dd62652edea4
#
_entry.id   dbbd3dc73db29685e595dd62652edea4
#
_cell.length_a   1.000
_cell.length_b   1.000
_cell.length_c   1.000
_cell.angle_alpha   90.00
_cell.angle_beta   90.00
_cell.angle_gamma   90.00
#
_symmetry.space_group_name_H-M   'P 1'
#
loop_
_entity.id
_entity.type
_entity.pdbx_description
1 polymer ?
#
loop_
_entity_poly.entity_id
_entity_poly.type
_entity_poly.pdbx_seq_one_letter_code
_entity_poly.pdbx_strand_id
1 'polypeptide(L)'
;YSVVFAPGTVPDETYHFEASYKLADYIMLQGPTVDSLPVRADDSALLDGMLQSWALGYDKYRSVIDQFAFFVNDASRVAVEPVSSFDWTANPPYIKLPSALGIVLATLLNLGSYPLFYLGRFFNLLMFAALAYFAVRITPVGKNAMMVAGLLPMTLHLASSYSYDAGIMGLAFLLTGMCLRAVYGEGL
;
A
#
# COMPACT_ATOMS: atom_id res chain seq x y z
N TYR A 1 7.55 2.30 10.29
CA TYR A 1 7.75 2.68 8.89
C TYR A 1 6.45 3.21 8.26
N SER A 2 5.34 2.46 8.25
CA SER A 2 4.08 2.89 7.60
C SER A 2 3.54 4.24 8.07
N VAL A 3 3.78 4.65 9.30
CA VAL A 3 3.33 5.93 9.88
C VAL A 3 4.43 6.99 9.90
N VAL A 4 5.70 6.57 10.00
CA VAL A 4 6.85 7.48 10.10
C VAL A 4 7.09 8.25 8.80
N PHE A 5 6.82 7.63 7.65
CA PHE A 5 6.99 8.28 6.36
C PHE A 5 5.70 8.98 5.92
N ALA A 6 5.81 10.29 5.68
CA ALA A 6 4.68 11.08 5.17
C ALA A 6 4.16 10.52 3.83
N PRO A 7 2.88 10.75 3.49
CA PRO A 7 2.35 10.40 2.18
C PRO A 7 3.16 10.99 1.02
N GLY A 8 3.38 10.21 -0.04
CA GLY A 8 4.12 10.66 -1.23
C GLY A 8 5.64 10.74 -1.07
N THR A 9 6.23 10.14 -0.03
CA THR A 9 7.69 10.08 0.16
C THR A 9 8.35 8.88 -0.49
N VAL A 10 7.57 7.88 -0.88
CA VAL A 10 8.04 6.71 -1.62
C VAL A 10 7.88 6.98 -3.12
N PRO A 11 8.85 6.59 -3.96
CA PRO A 11 8.72 6.72 -5.42
C PRO A 11 7.40 6.12 -5.92
N ASP A 12 6.73 6.83 -6.84
CA ASP A 12 5.49 6.43 -7.51
C ASP A 12 4.31 6.12 -6.56
N GLU A 13 4.40 6.53 -5.29
CA GLU A 13 3.37 6.19 -4.30
C GLU A 13 2.01 6.80 -4.63
N THR A 14 1.97 7.98 -5.24
CA THR A 14 0.72 8.61 -5.69
C THR A 14 0.00 7.72 -6.70
N TYR A 15 0.74 7.25 -7.73
CA TYR A 15 0.22 6.32 -8.73
C TYR A 15 -0.33 5.04 -8.08
N HIS A 16 0.42 4.47 -7.14
CA HIS A 16 0.01 3.24 -6.46
C HIS A 16 -1.17 3.44 -5.52
N PHE A 17 -1.27 4.60 -4.88
CA PHE A 17 -2.42 4.97 -4.07
C PHE A 17 -3.68 5.13 -4.92
N GLU A 18 -3.61 5.89 -6.03
CA GLU A 18 -4.72 6.05 -6.98
C GLU A 18 -5.22 4.71 -7.52
N ALA A 19 -4.29 3.82 -7.91
CA ALA A 19 -4.64 2.49 -8.38
C ALA A 19 -5.36 1.65 -7.31
N SER A 20 -4.92 1.73 -6.06
CA SER A 20 -5.56 1.05 -4.93
C SER A 20 -6.92 1.67 -4.59
N TYR A 21 -7.04 2.98 -4.69
CA TYR A 21 -8.29 3.72 -4.46
C TYR A 21 -9.32 3.35 -5.53
N LYS A 22 -8.91 3.31 -6.80
CA LYS A 22 -9.75 2.88 -7.92
C LYS A 22 -10.27 1.44 -7.72
N LEU A 23 -9.39 0.54 -7.26
CA LEU A 23 -9.81 -0.83 -6.94
C LEU A 23 -10.79 -0.87 -5.76
N ALA A 24 -10.59 -0.04 -4.74
CA ALA A 24 -11.52 0.08 -3.62
C ALA A 24 -12.90 0.57 -4.09
N ASP A 25 -12.96 1.55 -4.99
CA ASP A 25 -14.21 2.04 -5.57
C ASP A 25 -14.92 0.95 -6.39
N TYR A 26 -14.19 0.11 -7.15
CA TYR A 26 -14.77 -1.06 -7.81
C TYR A 26 -15.37 -2.06 -6.80
N ILE A 27 -14.67 -2.34 -5.71
CA ILE A 27 -15.16 -3.23 -4.66
C ILE A 27 -16.44 -2.67 -4.02
N MET A 28 -16.50 -1.34 -3.83
CA MET A 28 -17.65 -0.65 -3.25
C MET A 28 -18.76 -0.33 -4.26
N LEU A 29 -18.63 -0.75 -5.52
CA LEU A 29 -19.58 -0.49 -6.63
C LEU A 29 -19.85 1.01 -6.86
N GLN A 30 -18.83 1.85 -6.70
CA GLN A 30 -18.95 3.31 -6.85
C GLN A 30 -18.60 3.82 -8.25
N GLY A 31 -18.41 2.90 -9.21
CA GLY A 31 -18.34 3.19 -10.64
C GLY A 31 -17.20 4.09 -11.11
N PRO A 32 -15.93 3.81 -10.75
CA PRO A 32 -14.82 4.58 -11.30
C PRO A 32 -14.75 4.40 -12.83
N THR A 33 -14.41 5.47 -13.55
CA THR A 33 -14.20 5.41 -15.00
C THR A 33 -12.71 5.33 -15.32
N VAL A 34 -12.37 5.06 -16.60
CA VAL A 34 -10.96 5.01 -17.03
C VAL A 34 -10.30 6.38 -16.89
N ASP A 35 -11.06 7.45 -17.19
CA ASP A 35 -10.53 8.81 -17.33
C ASP A 35 -10.74 9.68 -16.07
N SER A 36 -11.47 9.20 -15.07
CA SER A 36 -11.70 9.96 -13.84
C SER A 36 -11.72 9.06 -12.61
N LEU A 37 -11.07 9.53 -11.56
CA LEU A 37 -11.08 8.91 -10.26
C LEU A 37 -11.97 9.72 -9.32
N PRO A 38 -13.19 9.24 -8.99
CA PRO A 38 -14.05 9.91 -8.02
C PRO A 38 -13.52 9.62 -6.61
N VAL A 39 -12.88 10.59 -5.99
CA VAL A 39 -12.39 10.52 -4.60
C VAL A 39 -13.27 11.35 -3.67
N ARG A 40 -13.17 11.15 -2.36
CA ARG A 40 -13.79 12.06 -1.40
C ARG A 40 -13.07 13.42 -1.46
N ALA A 41 -13.79 14.52 -1.20
CA ALA A 41 -13.22 15.87 -1.25
C ALA A 41 -11.99 16.01 -0.33
N ASP A 42 -12.04 15.46 0.88
CA ASP A 42 -10.89 15.42 1.79
C ASP A 42 -9.70 14.64 1.18
N ASP A 43 -9.95 13.56 0.45
CA ASP A 43 -8.88 12.74 -0.15
C ASP A 43 -8.27 13.42 -1.37
N SER A 44 -9.02 14.29 -2.09
CA SER A 44 -8.46 15.07 -3.18
C SER A 44 -7.39 16.04 -2.69
N ALA A 45 -7.59 16.66 -1.54
CA ALA A 45 -6.60 17.55 -0.91
C ALA A 45 -5.32 16.77 -0.53
N LEU A 46 -5.46 15.53 -0.06
CA LEU A 46 -4.30 14.67 0.19
C LEU A 46 -3.53 14.35 -1.10
N LEU A 47 -4.23 13.98 -2.18
CA LEU A 47 -3.63 13.70 -3.49
C LEU A 47 -2.87 14.92 -4.04
N ASP A 48 -3.47 16.11 -3.99
CA ASP A 48 -2.82 17.35 -4.41
C ASP A 48 -1.54 17.61 -3.58
N GLY A 49 -1.60 17.40 -2.28
CA GLY A 49 -0.45 17.50 -1.38
C GLY A 49 0.66 16.48 -1.72
N MET A 50 0.29 15.28 -2.16
CA MET A 50 1.26 14.26 -2.60
C MET A 50 1.95 14.66 -3.91
N LEU A 51 1.22 15.23 -4.86
CA LEU A 51 1.74 15.69 -6.15
C LEU A 51 2.70 16.88 -6.02
N GLN A 52 2.40 17.81 -5.13
CA GLN A 52 3.25 18.98 -4.87
C GLN A 52 4.51 18.64 -4.06
N SER A 53 4.69 17.42 -3.68
CA SER A 53 5.60 17.00 -2.63
C SER A 53 7.04 16.70 -3.06
N TRP A 54 7.60 17.45 -3.97
CA TRP A 54 9.06 17.58 -4.11
C TRP A 54 9.72 18.23 -2.87
N ALA A 55 8.93 18.85 -2.01
CA ALA A 55 9.35 19.35 -0.70
C ALA A 55 9.53 18.17 0.26
N LEU A 56 10.75 17.64 0.31
CA LEU A 56 11.17 16.65 1.29
C LEU A 56 11.41 17.33 2.64
N GLY A 57 10.94 16.73 3.75
CA GLY A 57 11.39 17.11 5.07
C GLY A 57 10.29 17.53 6.04
N TYR A 58 10.67 18.37 7.00
CA TYR A 58 9.86 18.78 8.14
C TYR A 58 8.50 19.40 7.77
N ASP A 59 8.45 20.16 6.69
CA ASP A 59 7.21 20.83 6.25
C ASP A 59 6.11 19.83 5.86
N LYS A 60 6.45 18.66 5.33
CA LYS A 60 5.47 17.59 5.07
C LYS A 60 4.87 17.01 6.35
N TYR A 61 5.70 16.75 7.34
CA TYR A 61 5.21 16.28 8.64
C TYR A 61 4.30 17.29 9.30
N ARG A 62 4.67 18.56 9.23
CA ARG A 62 3.85 19.64 9.75
C ARG A 62 2.52 19.71 9.03
N SER A 63 2.50 19.61 7.70
CA SER A 63 1.27 19.55 6.91
C SER A 63 0.39 18.36 7.30
N VAL A 64 0.98 17.18 7.52
CA VAL A 64 0.24 15.99 8.00
C VAL A 64 -0.39 16.24 9.37
N ILE A 65 0.35 16.85 10.30
CA ILE A 65 -0.14 17.13 11.65
C ILE A 65 -1.25 18.20 11.60
N ASP A 66 -1.04 19.26 10.85
CA ASP A 66 -1.97 20.40 10.76
C ASP A 66 -3.29 20.03 10.05
N GLN A 67 -3.24 19.08 9.11
CA GLN A 67 -4.40 18.61 8.35
C GLN A 67 -4.96 17.27 8.84
N PHE A 68 -4.40 16.72 9.92
CA PHE A 68 -4.84 15.42 10.42
C PHE A 68 -6.24 15.50 11.01
N ALA A 69 -7.18 14.83 10.37
CA ALA A 69 -8.52 14.57 10.89
C ALA A 69 -8.73 13.06 11.04
N PHE A 70 -9.18 12.63 12.20
CA PHE A 70 -9.44 11.19 12.44
C PHE A 70 -10.65 10.69 11.63
N PHE A 71 -11.68 11.51 11.54
CA PHE A 71 -12.87 11.24 10.73
C PHE A 71 -12.92 12.16 9.51
N VAL A 72 -13.61 11.70 8.46
CA VAL A 72 -13.84 12.49 7.26
C VAL A 72 -14.72 13.72 7.59
N ASN A 73 -14.35 14.88 7.05
CA ASN A 73 -15.15 16.11 7.18
C ASN A 73 -16.08 16.30 5.97
N ASP A 74 -15.55 16.06 4.76
CA ASP A 74 -16.32 16.14 3.52
C ASP A 74 -16.16 14.83 2.71
N ALA A 75 -17.21 14.02 2.75
CA ALA A 75 -17.29 12.76 2.00
C ALA A 75 -17.89 12.94 0.59
N SER A 76 -18.18 14.17 0.14
CA SER A 76 -18.68 14.41 -1.21
C SER A 76 -17.68 13.93 -2.26
N ARG A 77 -18.19 13.38 -3.37
CA ARG A 77 -17.33 12.84 -4.43
C ARG A 77 -16.91 13.91 -5.41
N VAL A 78 -15.62 14.06 -5.58
CA VAL A 78 -14.98 14.96 -6.53
C VAL A 78 -14.21 14.14 -7.57
N ALA A 79 -14.40 14.44 -8.84
CA ALA A 79 -13.63 13.80 -9.90
C ALA A 79 -12.23 14.41 -9.97
N VAL A 80 -11.20 13.58 -9.82
CA VAL A 80 -9.80 13.96 -9.95
C VAL A 80 -9.27 13.33 -11.24
N GLU A 81 -8.48 14.09 -12.00
CA GLU A 81 -7.72 13.53 -13.12
C GLU A 81 -6.61 12.64 -12.57
N PRO A 82 -6.59 11.34 -12.90
CA PRO A 82 -5.55 10.45 -12.40
C PRO A 82 -4.20 10.82 -13.02
N VAL A 83 -3.14 10.75 -12.22
CA VAL A 83 -1.75 11.03 -12.65
C VAL A 83 -1.31 10.09 -13.77
N SER A 84 -1.94 8.94 -13.90
CA SER A 84 -1.68 8.00 -14.97
C SER A 84 -2.95 7.24 -15.38
N SER A 85 -3.05 6.93 -16.68
CA SER A 85 -4.02 5.96 -17.18
C SER A 85 -3.70 4.59 -16.59
N PHE A 86 -4.42 4.20 -15.53
CA PHE A 86 -4.26 2.88 -14.93
C PHE A 86 -4.97 1.84 -15.80
N ASP A 87 -4.19 1.02 -16.49
CA ASP A 87 -4.69 -0.10 -17.28
C ASP A 87 -4.61 -1.41 -16.44
N TRP A 88 -5.75 -2.02 -16.20
CA TRP A 88 -5.87 -3.30 -15.51
C TRP A 88 -5.19 -4.46 -16.24
N THR A 89 -5.01 -4.34 -17.56
CA THR A 89 -4.33 -5.35 -18.38
C THR A 89 -2.83 -5.34 -18.16
N ALA A 90 -2.25 -4.16 -17.96
CA ALA A 90 -0.83 -3.98 -17.68
C ALA A 90 -0.49 -4.14 -16.19
N ASN A 91 -1.44 -3.84 -15.30
CA ASN A 91 -1.24 -3.85 -13.85
C ASN A 91 -2.31 -4.70 -13.16
N PRO A 92 -2.03 -5.99 -12.91
CA PRO A 92 -3.00 -6.89 -12.33
C PRO A 92 -3.52 -6.40 -10.96
N PRO A 93 -4.84 -6.37 -10.74
CA PRO A 93 -5.43 -5.77 -9.54
C PRO A 93 -5.14 -6.54 -8.25
N TYR A 94 -4.82 -7.85 -8.33
CA TYR A 94 -4.64 -8.69 -7.15
C TYR A 94 -3.50 -8.24 -6.23
N ILE A 95 -2.45 -7.61 -6.77
CA ILE A 95 -1.33 -7.08 -5.96
C ILE A 95 -1.76 -5.83 -5.17
N LYS A 96 -2.74 -5.08 -5.69
CA LYS A 96 -3.30 -3.89 -5.02
C LYS A 96 -4.44 -4.22 -4.05
N LEU A 97 -4.91 -5.46 -4.06
CA LEU A 97 -6.05 -5.88 -3.24
C LEU A 97 -5.85 -5.59 -1.73
N PRO A 98 -4.69 -5.86 -1.10
CA PRO A 98 -4.53 -5.58 0.32
C PRO A 98 -4.71 -4.10 0.65
N SER A 99 -4.01 -3.20 -0.06
CA SER A 99 -4.14 -1.76 0.17
C SER A 99 -5.54 -1.24 -0.16
N ALA A 100 -6.19 -1.76 -1.21
CA ALA A 100 -7.57 -1.44 -1.53
C ALA A 100 -8.55 -1.85 -0.41
N LEU A 101 -8.37 -3.04 0.19
CA LEU A 101 -9.17 -3.47 1.34
C LEU A 101 -8.99 -2.55 2.55
N GLY A 102 -7.76 -2.05 2.77
CA GLY A 102 -7.50 -1.03 3.79
C GLY A 102 -8.27 0.26 3.53
N ILE A 103 -8.33 0.72 2.27
CA ILE A 103 -9.11 1.90 1.85
C ILE A 103 -10.62 1.64 2.03
N VAL A 104 -11.12 0.48 1.60
CA VAL A 104 -12.53 0.09 1.80
C VAL A 104 -12.91 0.15 3.28
N LEU A 105 -12.10 -0.47 4.14
CA LEU A 105 -12.36 -0.48 5.58
C LEU A 105 -12.36 0.94 6.16
N ALA A 106 -11.38 1.77 5.76
CA ALA A 106 -11.31 3.15 6.20
C ALA A 106 -12.53 3.97 5.75
N THR A 107 -12.98 3.76 4.53
CA THR A 107 -14.18 4.43 3.98
C THR A 107 -15.45 4.00 4.73
N LEU A 108 -15.60 2.69 5.00
CA LEU A 108 -16.74 2.18 5.77
C LEU A 108 -16.78 2.70 7.21
N LEU A 109 -15.61 2.96 7.81
CA LEU A 109 -15.47 3.53 9.15
C LEU A 109 -15.53 5.07 9.14
N ASN A 110 -15.72 5.71 7.99
CA ASN A 110 -15.70 7.16 7.81
C ASN A 110 -14.42 7.82 8.35
N LEU A 111 -13.28 7.17 8.18
CA LEU A 111 -12.00 7.71 8.59
C LEU A 111 -11.56 8.86 7.68
N GLY A 112 -10.81 9.82 8.22
CA GLY A 112 -10.21 10.91 7.47
C GLY A 112 -9.13 10.44 6.51
N SER A 113 -8.64 11.34 5.66
CA SER A 113 -7.72 11.02 4.55
C SER A 113 -6.39 10.41 5.01
N TYR A 114 -5.79 10.94 6.08
CA TYR A 114 -4.54 10.38 6.61
C TYR A 114 -4.73 9.00 7.25
N PRO A 115 -5.70 8.76 8.15
CA PRO A 115 -6.02 7.42 8.63
C PRO A 115 -6.35 6.44 7.50
N LEU A 116 -7.09 6.84 6.47
CA LEU A 116 -7.37 6.03 5.30
C LEU A 116 -6.08 5.64 4.59
N PHE A 117 -5.22 6.62 4.32
CA PHE A 117 -3.94 6.39 3.66
C PHE A 117 -3.05 5.42 4.44
N TYR A 118 -2.89 5.65 5.75
CA TYR A 118 -2.07 4.78 6.59
C TYR A 118 -2.65 3.38 6.76
N LEU A 119 -3.97 3.23 6.75
CA LEU A 119 -4.61 1.91 6.82
C LEU A 119 -4.34 1.09 5.55
N GLY A 120 -4.35 1.72 4.38
CA GLY A 120 -3.96 1.05 3.13
C GLY A 120 -2.51 0.56 3.15
N ARG A 121 -1.57 1.40 3.62
CA ARG A 121 -0.17 1.00 3.85
C ARG A 121 -0.04 -0.16 4.84
N PHE A 122 -0.82 -0.11 5.94
CA PHE A 122 -0.80 -1.15 6.96
C PHE A 122 -1.26 -2.51 6.40
N PHE A 123 -2.30 -2.54 5.58
CA PHE A 123 -2.77 -3.76 4.93
C PHE A 123 -1.73 -4.34 3.96
N ASN A 124 -1.00 -3.49 3.26
CA ASN A 124 0.10 -3.93 2.40
C ASN A 124 1.24 -4.56 3.20
N LEU A 125 1.63 -3.90 4.32
CA LEU A 125 2.60 -4.45 5.26
C LEU A 125 2.13 -5.79 5.88
N LEU A 126 0.85 -5.89 6.22
CA LEU A 126 0.26 -7.12 6.78
C LEU A 126 0.34 -8.29 5.81
N MET A 127 0.06 -8.05 4.52
CA MET A 127 0.23 -9.04 3.46
C MET A 127 1.68 -9.52 3.38
N PHE A 128 2.63 -8.57 3.31
CA PHE A 128 4.06 -8.92 3.27
C PHE A 128 4.47 -9.74 4.50
N ALA A 129 4.07 -9.31 5.69
CA ALA A 129 4.39 -10.01 6.94
C ALA A 129 3.82 -11.44 6.97
N ALA A 130 2.60 -11.64 6.47
CA ALA A 130 1.99 -12.96 6.36
C ALA A 130 2.78 -13.86 5.40
N LEU A 131 3.10 -13.37 4.19
CA LEU A 131 3.87 -14.12 3.20
C LEU A 131 5.29 -14.46 3.72
N ALA A 132 5.97 -13.48 4.33
CA ALA A 132 7.29 -13.69 4.93
C ALA A 132 7.24 -14.69 6.09
N TYR A 133 6.21 -14.62 6.95
CA TYR A 133 6.01 -15.59 8.02
C TYR A 133 5.85 -17.01 7.49
N PHE A 134 4.99 -17.23 6.50
CA PHE A 134 4.83 -18.55 5.89
C PHE A 134 6.11 -19.02 5.20
N ALA A 135 6.82 -18.12 4.49
CA ALA A 135 8.10 -18.43 3.87
C ALA A 135 9.12 -18.95 4.89
N VAL A 136 9.32 -18.22 5.98
CA VAL A 136 10.25 -18.63 7.07
C VAL A 136 9.81 -19.95 7.69
N ARG A 137 8.50 -20.13 7.91
CA ARG A 137 7.95 -21.34 8.55
C ARG A 137 8.21 -22.59 7.72
N ILE A 138 8.05 -22.53 6.41
CA ILE A 138 8.22 -23.70 5.51
C ILE A 138 9.67 -23.96 5.15
N THR A 139 10.56 -22.99 5.28
CA THR A 139 11.98 -23.09 4.94
C THR A 139 12.69 -24.05 5.90
N PRO A 140 13.34 -25.13 5.42
CA PRO A 140 14.05 -26.09 6.29
C PRO A 140 15.42 -25.55 6.75
N VAL A 141 16.13 -24.82 5.89
CA VAL A 141 17.48 -24.30 6.13
C VAL A 141 17.53 -22.79 5.85
N GLY A 142 18.39 -22.04 6.55
CA GLY A 142 18.58 -20.61 6.29
C GLY A 142 17.46 -19.69 6.82
N LYS A 143 16.62 -20.14 7.75
CA LYS A 143 15.53 -19.33 8.34
C LYS A 143 15.97 -17.97 8.84
N ASN A 144 17.11 -17.93 9.55
CA ASN A 144 17.63 -16.69 10.12
C ASN A 144 18.05 -15.69 9.02
N ALA A 145 18.65 -16.16 7.94
CA ALA A 145 19.02 -15.32 6.81
C ALA A 145 17.76 -14.71 6.15
N MET A 146 16.71 -15.52 5.97
CA MET A 146 15.45 -15.05 5.42
C MET A 146 14.77 -14.04 6.36
N MET A 147 14.77 -14.26 7.67
CA MET A 147 14.26 -13.30 8.65
C MET A 147 15.02 -11.98 8.60
N VAL A 148 16.36 -12.03 8.57
CA VAL A 148 17.18 -10.81 8.48
C VAL A 148 16.88 -10.06 7.18
N ALA A 149 16.80 -10.76 6.04
CA ALA A 149 16.45 -10.12 4.76
C ALA A 149 15.07 -9.45 4.79
N GLY A 150 14.07 -10.08 5.42
CA GLY A 150 12.73 -9.52 5.59
C GLY A 150 12.67 -8.30 6.53
N LEU A 151 13.60 -8.19 7.46
CA LEU A 151 13.69 -7.10 8.43
C LEU A 151 14.64 -5.98 8.02
N LEU A 152 15.27 -6.06 6.85
CA LEU A 152 16.10 -4.96 6.36
C LEU A 152 15.28 -3.67 6.25
N PRO A 153 15.85 -2.51 6.61
CA PRO A 153 15.15 -1.22 6.57
C PRO A 153 14.51 -0.92 5.23
N MET A 154 15.18 -1.23 4.11
CA MET A 154 14.64 -1.02 2.77
C MET A 154 13.45 -1.96 2.48
N THR A 155 13.53 -3.23 2.88
CA THR A 155 12.43 -4.19 2.74
C THR A 155 11.20 -3.72 3.50
N LEU A 156 11.36 -3.30 4.75
CA LEU A 156 10.26 -2.76 5.56
C LEU A 156 9.72 -1.44 5.02
N HIS A 157 10.58 -0.58 4.47
CA HIS A 157 10.16 0.67 3.85
C HIS A 157 9.23 0.42 2.65
N LEU A 158 9.63 -0.44 1.72
CA LEU A 158 8.84 -0.80 0.55
C LEU A 158 7.57 -1.57 0.95
N ALA A 159 7.68 -2.53 1.88
CA ALA A 159 6.53 -3.30 2.35
C ALA A 159 5.47 -2.45 3.05
N SER A 160 5.87 -1.32 3.66
CA SER A 160 4.98 -0.40 4.37
C SER A 160 4.53 0.80 3.53
N SER A 161 4.64 0.72 2.22
CA SER A 161 4.16 1.71 1.25
C SER A 161 3.02 1.15 0.39
N TYR A 162 2.50 1.95 -0.53
CA TYR A 162 1.54 1.48 -1.54
C TYR A 162 2.17 0.71 -2.70
N SER A 163 3.52 0.59 -2.73
CA SER A 163 4.21 -0.11 -3.80
C SER A 163 3.74 -1.57 -3.93
N TYR A 164 3.67 -2.06 -5.16
CA TYR A 164 3.47 -3.48 -5.45
C TYR A 164 4.66 -4.35 -5.04
N ASP A 165 5.82 -3.73 -4.73
CA ASP A 165 7.02 -4.43 -4.28
C ASP A 165 6.79 -5.27 -3.03
N ALA A 166 5.90 -4.84 -2.13
CA ALA A 166 5.49 -5.62 -0.97
C ALA A 166 5.01 -7.03 -1.35
N GLY A 167 4.13 -7.10 -2.35
CA GLY A 167 3.61 -8.37 -2.87
C GLY A 167 4.69 -9.19 -3.56
N ILE A 168 5.48 -8.56 -4.42
CA ILE A 168 6.57 -9.23 -5.16
C ILE A 168 7.61 -9.80 -4.19
N MET A 169 8.07 -9.02 -3.22
CA MET A 169 9.05 -9.49 -2.23
C MET A 169 8.48 -10.63 -1.37
N GLY A 170 7.23 -10.50 -0.92
CA GLY A 170 6.57 -11.53 -0.13
C GLY A 170 6.44 -12.85 -0.89
N LEU A 171 6.01 -12.79 -2.16
CA LEU A 171 5.92 -13.96 -3.03
C LEU A 171 7.30 -14.55 -3.36
N ALA A 172 8.32 -13.72 -3.57
CA ALA A 172 9.69 -14.18 -3.79
C ALA A 172 10.24 -14.94 -2.56
N PHE A 173 9.97 -14.43 -1.35
CA PHE A 173 10.30 -15.15 -0.12
C PHE A 173 9.60 -16.49 -0.02
N LEU A 174 8.29 -16.51 -0.31
CA LEU A 174 7.51 -17.75 -0.26
C LEU A 174 8.02 -18.76 -1.29
N LEU A 175 8.26 -18.33 -2.52
CA LEU A 175 8.83 -19.19 -3.58
C LEU A 175 10.20 -19.74 -3.17
N THR A 176 11.08 -18.90 -2.62
CA THR A 176 12.39 -19.32 -2.12
C THR A 176 12.23 -20.39 -1.03
N GLY A 177 11.33 -20.17 -0.08
CA GLY A 177 11.03 -21.15 0.97
C GLY A 177 10.53 -22.48 0.43
N MET A 178 9.64 -22.45 -0.57
CA MET A 178 9.14 -23.65 -1.25
C MET A 178 10.25 -24.41 -2.00
N CYS A 179 11.11 -23.70 -2.74
CA CYS A 179 12.24 -24.29 -3.43
C CYS A 179 13.23 -24.96 -2.45
N LEU A 180 13.57 -24.27 -1.35
CA LEU A 180 14.44 -24.85 -0.32
C LEU A 180 13.81 -26.07 0.34
N ARG A 181 12.49 -26.05 0.57
CA ARG A 181 11.77 -27.21 1.09
C ARG A 181 11.76 -28.39 0.12
N ALA A 182 11.61 -28.15 -1.18
CA ALA A 182 11.65 -29.20 -2.20
C ALA A 182 13.04 -29.87 -2.28
N VAL A 183 14.12 -29.07 -2.11
CA VAL A 183 15.50 -29.60 -2.22
C VAL A 183 15.97 -30.25 -0.91
N TYR A 184 15.63 -29.68 0.24
CA TYR A 184 16.22 -30.08 1.53
C TYR A 184 15.17 -30.64 2.51
N GLY A 185 13.89 -30.68 2.15
CA GLY A 185 12.82 -31.07 3.08
C GLY A 185 12.68 -32.56 3.32
N GLU A 186 13.21 -33.43 2.45
CA GLU A 186 13.10 -34.87 2.56
C GLU A 186 14.22 -35.53 3.42
N GLY A 187 15.11 -34.71 3.99
CA GLY A 187 16.29 -35.21 4.75
C GLY A 187 16.41 -34.68 6.19
N LEU A 188 15.36 -33.97 6.71
CA LEU A 188 15.40 -33.39 8.06
C LEU A 188 14.24 -33.89 8.91
#